data_9e1d790362be0b64cd5716e735c83e8a
#
_entry.id   9e1d790362be0b64cd5716e735c83e8a
#
_cell.length_a   1.000
_cell.length_b   1.000
_cell.length_c   1.000
_cell.angle_alpha   90.00
_cell.angle_beta   90.00
_cell.angle_gamma   90.00
#
_symmetry.space_group_name_H-M   'P 1'
#
loop_
_entity.id
_entity.type
_entity.pdbx_description
1 polymer ?
#
loop_
_entity_poly.entity_id
_entity_poly.type
_entity_poly.pdbx_seq_one_letter_code
_entity_poly.pdbx_strand_id
1 'polypeptide(L)'
;NLLHDAATAPSLAAEWAFASRWTLDVAGSACPWNFADNRKWKFWMTQGEARYWLCQSFYGHFLGVHAGGGEYNLSRVHLPFVSRSASYRYEGWALMAGFSYGYSWVLGKRWNLEATIGAGWVHAQYKRFNCPVCGEYRGANKKNFLAPTVRASV
;
A
#
# COMPACT_ATOMS: atom_id res chain seq x y z
N ASN A 1 0.36 9.91 -0.63
CA ASN A 1 0.06 9.31 0.68
C ASN A 1 1.15 9.68 1.68
N LEU A 2 0.87 10.62 2.57
CA LEU A 2 1.82 11.16 3.54
C LEU A 2 2.52 10.10 4.39
N LEU A 3 1.85 8.98 4.68
CA LEU A 3 2.46 7.88 5.44
C LEU A 3 3.52 7.13 4.63
N HIS A 4 3.30 6.91 3.33
CA HIS A 4 4.30 6.32 2.44
C HIS A 4 5.47 7.28 2.20
N ASP A 5 5.17 8.55 2.00
CA ASP A 5 6.17 9.59 1.76
C ASP A 5 7.05 9.79 3.00
N ALA A 6 6.46 9.75 4.21
CA ALA A 6 7.21 9.75 5.47
C ALA A 6 8.10 8.51 5.64
N ALA A 7 7.71 7.37 5.05
CA ALA A 7 8.52 6.14 5.01
C ALA A 7 9.51 6.10 3.83
N THR A 8 9.80 7.26 3.20
CA THR A 8 10.70 7.41 2.03
C THR A 8 10.26 6.65 0.78
N ALA A 9 8.99 6.31 0.68
CA ALA A 9 8.40 5.67 -0.50
C ALA A 9 7.49 6.68 -1.23
N PRO A 10 8.01 7.44 -2.22
CA PRO A 10 7.23 8.42 -2.94
C PRO A 10 5.94 7.81 -3.47
N SER A 11 4.84 8.52 -3.28
CA SER A 11 3.51 8.11 -3.71
C SER A 11 2.83 9.22 -4.50
N LEU A 12 2.12 8.83 -5.54
CA LEU A 12 1.29 9.71 -6.36
C LEU A 12 -0.11 9.12 -6.44
N ALA A 13 -1.10 10.00 -6.36
CA ALA A 13 -2.49 9.62 -6.54
C ALA A 13 -3.22 10.63 -7.41
N ALA A 14 -4.21 10.16 -8.13
CA ALA A 14 -5.14 10.98 -8.86
C ALA A 14 -6.57 10.50 -8.59
N GLU A 15 -7.43 11.43 -8.25
CA GLU A 15 -8.84 11.16 -8.00
C GLU A 15 -9.71 12.05 -8.88
N TRP A 16 -10.73 11.47 -9.48
CA TRP A 16 -11.70 12.21 -10.30
C TRP A 16 -13.13 11.76 -10.01
N ALA A 17 -14.04 12.74 -9.98
CA ALA A 17 -15.46 12.51 -9.84
C ALA A 17 -16.08 12.19 -11.20
N PHE A 18 -16.74 11.05 -11.31
CA PHE A 18 -17.51 10.66 -12.48
C PHE A 18 -19.03 10.79 -12.27
N ALA A 19 -19.44 11.02 -11.01
CA ALA A 19 -20.81 11.35 -10.64
C ALA A 19 -20.83 12.22 -9.38
N SER A 20 -21.96 12.80 -9.04
CA SER A 20 -22.08 13.75 -7.92
C SER A 20 -21.67 13.21 -6.54
N ARG A 21 -21.69 11.90 -6.38
CA ARG A 21 -21.32 11.21 -5.12
C ARG A 21 -20.33 10.08 -5.32
N TRP A 22 -19.79 9.92 -6.52
CA TRP A 22 -18.86 8.85 -6.83
C TRP A 22 -17.56 9.42 -7.37
N THR A 23 -16.48 8.95 -6.79
CA THR A 23 -15.13 9.24 -7.28
C THR A 23 -14.35 7.94 -7.48
N LEU A 24 -13.36 8.00 -8.36
CA LEU A 24 -12.37 6.96 -8.55
C LEU A 24 -11.01 7.53 -8.21
N ASP A 25 -10.35 6.97 -7.23
CA ASP A 25 -8.97 7.25 -6.85
C ASP A 25 -8.05 6.16 -7.41
N VAL A 26 -6.96 6.56 -8.02
CA VAL A 26 -5.89 5.65 -8.44
C VAL A 26 -4.59 6.16 -7.84
N ALA A 27 -3.96 5.31 -7.08
CA ALA A 27 -2.71 5.60 -6.39
C ALA A 27 -1.61 4.64 -6.79
N GLY A 28 -0.39 5.14 -6.88
CA GLY A 28 0.81 4.36 -7.07
C GLY A 28 1.90 4.78 -6.10
N SER A 29 2.69 3.84 -5.62
CA SER A 29 3.89 4.12 -4.84
C SER A 29 5.02 3.19 -5.25
N ALA A 30 6.24 3.69 -5.17
CA ALA A 30 7.43 2.94 -5.50
C ALA A 30 8.55 3.28 -4.52
N CYS A 31 9.29 2.26 -4.13
CA CYS A 31 10.47 2.41 -3.29
C CYS A 31 11.64 1.70 -3.97
N PRO A 32 12.52 2.43 -4.68
CA PRO A 32 13.61 1.82 -5.44
C PRO A 32 14.92 1.68 -4.64
N TRP A 33 14.91 1.93 -3.33
CA TRP A 33 16.13 2.11 -2.54
C TRP A 33 16.91 0.82 -2.31
N ASN A 34 18.23 0.95 -2.52
CA ASN A 34 19.22 -0.01 -2.07
C ASN A 34 20.05 0.66 -0.96
N PHE A 35 20.20 -0.03 0.15
CA PHE A 35 21.07 0.42 1.24
C PHE A 35 22.38 -0.38 1.26
N ALA A 36 23.36 0.08 2.04
CA ALA A 36 24.58 -0.65 2.31
C ALA A 36 24.29 -2.06 2.88
N ASP A 37 25.25 -2.97 2.84
CA ASP A 37 25.16 -4.35 3.34
C ASP A 37 24.09 -5.24 2.66
N ASN A 38 23.84 -5.02 1.37
CA ASN A 38 22.86 -5.78 0.59
C ASN A 38 21.42 -5.73 1.16
N ARG A 39 21.13 -4.72 1.94
CA ARG A 39 19.81 -4.43 2.47
C ARG A 39 18.97 -3.80 1.36
N LYS A 40 17.93 -4.51 0.91
CA LYS A 40 17.05 -4.07 -0.17
C LYS A 40 15.67 -3.79 0.38
N TRP A 41 15.15 -2.62 0.04
CA TRP A 41 13.77 -2.24 0.28
C TRP A 41 13.21 -1.74 -1.05
N LYS A 42 12.85 -2.70 -1.88
CA LYS A 42 12.27 -2.40 -3.19
C LYS A 42 10.86 -2.92 -3.25
N PHE A 43 9.96 -2.04 -3.58
CA PHE A 43 8.60 -2.42 -3.93
C PHE A 43 8.00 -1.39 -4.87
N TRP A 44 7.05 -1.81 -5.64
CA TRP A 44 6.09 -0.93 -6.28
C TRP A 44 4.70 -1.50 -6.03
N MET A 45 3.74 -0.61 -5.88
CA MET A 45 2.34 -0.99 -5.71
C MET A 45 1.44 0.03 -6.38
N THR A 46 0.32 -0.46 -6.89
CA THR A 46 -0.77 0.35 -7.39
C THR A 46 -2.08 -0.08 -6.78
N GLN A 47 -2.97 0.88 -6.57
CA GLN A 47 -4.28 0.66 -5.96
C GLN A 47 -5.30 1.52 -6.67
N GLY A 48 -6.47 0.95 -6.95
CA GLY A 48 -7.66 1.67 -7.35
C GLY A 48 -8.70 1.60 -6.24
N GLU A 49 -9.41 2.68 -6.00
CA GLU A 49 -10.46 2.78 -5.00
C GLU A 49 -11.68 3.52 -5.57
N ALA A 50 -12.82 2.85 -5.60
CA ALA A 50 -14.09 3.48 -5.89
C ALA A 50 -14.72 3.98 -4.58
N ARG A 51 -15.08 5.26 -4.51
CA ARG A 51 -15.56 5.93 -3.30
C ARG A 51 -16.97 6.45 -3.49
N TYR A 52 -17.80 6.18 -2.51
CA TYR A 52 -19.14 6.73 -2.40
C TYR A 52 -19.19 7.77 -1.28
N TRP A 53 -19.49 8.99 -1.62
CA TRP A 53 -19.57 10.14 -0.70
C TRP A 53 -20.99 10.27 -0.14
N LEU A 54 -21.11 10.40 1.18
CA LEU A 54 -22.41 10.51 1.83
C LEU A 54 -23.08 11.87 1.58
N CYS A 55 -22.29 12.93 1.36
CA CYS A 55 -22.78 14.25 1.05
C CYS A 55 -22.48 14.64 -0.41
N GLN A 56 -21.31 15.12 -0.68
CA GLN A 56 -20.86 15.58 -1.98
C GLN A 56 -19.43 15.08 -2.22
N SER A 57 -19.06 14.86 -3.47
CA SER A 57 -17.70 14.44 -3.82
C SER A 57 -16.65 15.37 -3.23
N PHE A 58 -15.60 14.79 -2.67
CA PHE A 58 -14.48 15.47 -2.01
C PHE A 58 -14.81 16.18 -0.70
N TYR A 59 -15.97 15.93 -0.10
CA TYR A 59 -16.38 16.55 1.14
C TYR A 59 -17.04 15.59 2.10
N GLY A 60 -16.54 15.56 3.35
CA GLY A 60 -17.11 14.81 4.45
C GLY A 60 -16.80 13.31 4.40
N HIS A 61 -17.75 12.52 4.81
CA HIS A 61 -17.60 11.08 4.94
C HIS A 61 -17.75 10.34 3.61
N PHE A 62 -16.93 9.31 3.41
CA PHE A 62 -17.06 8.40 2.29
C PHE A 62 -16.81 6.95 2.69
N LEU A 63 -17.38 6.06 1.91
CA LEU A 63 -17.14 4.62 1.93
C LEU A 63 -16.42 4.23 0.64
N GLY A 64 -15.40 3.41 0.73
CA GLY A 64 -14.63 2.98 -0.43
C GLY A 64 -14.54 1.46 -0.54
N VAL A 65 -14.39 1.02 -1.77
CA VAL A 65 -13.97 -0.34 -2.11
C VAL A 65 -12.68 -0.22 -2.89
N HIS A 66 -11.64 -0.86 -2.39
CA HIS A 66 -10.32 -0.77 -3.02
C HIS A 66 -9.80 -2.15 -3.42
N ALA A 67 -9.04 -2.15 -4.51
CA ALA A 67 -8.26 -3.28 -4.94
C ALA A 67 -6.92 -2.80 -5.47
N GLY A 68 -5.89 -3.59 -5.28
CA GLY A 68 -4.56 -3.24 -5.73
C GLY A 68 -3.60 -4.41 -5.69
N GLY A 69 -2.40 -4.13 -6.14
CA GLY A 69 -1.34 -5.13 -6.12
C GLY A 69 0.01 -4.53 -6.41
N GLY A 70 1.02 -5.32 -6.22
CA GLY A 70 2.39 -4.90 -6.45
C GLY A 70 3.38 -6.02 -6.21
N GLU A 71 4.63 -5.69 -6.48
CA GLU A 71 5.76 -6.58 -6.26
C GLU A 71 6.67 -6.02 -5.19
N TYR A 72 7.28 -6.91 -4.44
CA TYR A 72 8.22 -6.54 -3.40
C TYR A 72 9.46 -7.43 -3.41
N ASN A 73 10.59 -6.82 -3.08
CA ASN A 73 11.87 -7.47 -2.90
C ASN A 73 12.51 -6.90 -1.62
N LEU A 74 12.35 -7.64 -0.55
CA LEU A 74 12.76 -7.23 0.78
C LEU A 74 13.90 -8.13 1.28
N SER A 75 15.02 -7.53 1.69
CA SER A 75 16.17 -8.22 2.24
C SER A 75 16.65 -7.51 3.50
N ARG A 76 16.86 -8.26 4.57
CA ARG A 76 17.35 -7.77 5.87
C ARG A 76 16.52 -6.63 6.49
N VAL A 77 15.21 -6.72 6.34
CA VAL A 77 14.27 -5.74 6.90
C VAL A 77 13.52 -6.38 8.06
N HIS A 78 13.49 -5.71 9.21
CA HIS A 78 12.65 -6.10 10.35
C HIS A 78 11.22 -5.64 10.09
N LEU A 79 10.35 -6.58 9.80
CA LEU A 79 8.91 -6.31 9.70
C LEU A 79 8.23 -6.76 11.00
N PRO A 80 7.40 -5.91 11.64
CA PRO A 80 6.82 -6.19 12.96
C PRO A 80 5.92 -7.43 12.98
N PHE A 81 5.42 -7.86 11.81
CA PHE A 81 4.51 -9.02 11.70
C PHE A 81 5.12 -10.24 11.02
N VAL A 82 6.41 -10.21 10.66
CA VAL A 82 7.09 -11.30 9.98
C VAL A 82 8.31 -11.75 10.78
N SER A 83 8.15 -12.81 11.55
CA SER A 83 9.24 -13.45 12.29
C SER A 83 10.35 -13.89 11.34
N ARG A 84 11.61 -13.58 11.66
CA ARG A 84 12.82 -13.91 10.88
C ARG A 84 12.96 -13.19 9.53
N SER A 85 12.32 -12.04 9.35
CA SER A 85 12.48 -11.23 8.13
C SER A 85 13.92 -10.72 7.91
N ALA A 86 14.71 -10.63 8.97
CA ALA A 86 16.11 -10.20 8.91
C ALA A 86 17.08 -11.24 8.32
N SER A 87 16.73 -12.54 8.35
CA SER A 87 17.64 -13.63 7.96
C SER A 87 17.43 -14.13 6.52
N TYR A 88 16.37 -13.69 5.86
CA TYR A 88 16.01 -14.17 4.53
C TYR A 88 15.68 -13.01 3.60
N ARG A 89 15.85 -13.24 2.29
CA ARG A 89 15.34 -12.37 1.23
C ARG A 89 13.99 -12.90 0.79
N TYR A 90 13.02 -12.00 0.76
CA TYR A 90 11.67 -12.27 0.28
C TYR A 90 11.44 -11.51 -1.02
N GLU A 91 11.06 -12.24 -2.05
CA GLU A 91 10.72 -11.68 -3.34
C GLU A 91 9.40 -12.27 -3.79
N GLY A 92 8.47 -11.41 -4.17
CA GLY A 92 7.14 -11.88 -4.54
C GLY A 92 6.22 -10.76 -4.96
N TRP A 93 4.97 -11.12 -5.16
CA TRP A 93 3.88 -10.22 -5.45
C TRP A 93 2.73 -10.41 -4.45
N ALA A 94 1.94 -9.37 -4.31
CA ALA A 94 0.75 -9.40 -3.48
C ALA A 94 -0.41 -8.72 -4.20
N LEU A 95 -1.60 -9.27 -4.02
CA LEU A 95 -2.87 -8.64 -4.37
C LEU A 95 -3.63 -8.34 -3.10
N MET A 96 -4.36 -7.24 -3.09
CA MET A 96 -5.23 -6.85 -1.99
C MET A 96 -6.58 -6.37 -2.52
N ALA A 97 -7.63 -6.65 -1.76
CA ALA A 97 -8.95 -6.08 -1.98
C ALA A 97 -9.64 -5.88 -0.63
N GLY A 98 -10.40 -4.80 -0.49
CA GLY A 98 -11.02 -4.49 0.79
C GLY A 98 -11.97 -3.32 0.74
N PHE A 99 -12.38 -2.93 1.94
CA PHE A 99 -13.26 -1.81 2.19
C PHE A 99 -12.54 -0.75 3.00
N SER A 100 -12.91 0.50 2.78
CA SER A 100 -12.38 1.65 3.47
C SER A 100 -13.50 2.57 3.91
N TYR A 101 -13.21 3.34 4.93
CA TYR A 101 -14.02 4.45 5.39
C TYR A 101 -13.09 5.64 5.63
N GLY A 102 -13.50 6.78 5.17
CA GLY A 102 -12.69 7.98 5.31
C GLY A 102 -13.49 9.25 5.51
N TYR A 103 -12.74 10.28 5.83
CA TYR A 103 -13.25 11.64 5.96
C TYR A 103 -12.31 12.63 5.29
N SER A 104 -12.89 13.54 4.54
CA SER A 104 -12.17 14.62 3.86
C SER A 104 -12.52 15.98 4.48
N TRP A 105 -11.49 16.68 4.95
CA TRP A 105 -11.56 18.05 5.46
C TRP A 105 -11.15 19.02 4.37
N VAL A 106 -12.02 19.93 4.00
CA VAL A 106 -11.69 21.03 3.10
C VAL A 106 -10.91 22.09 3.90
N LEU A 107 -9.62 22.22 3.66
CA LEU A 107 -8.75 23.21 4.31
C LEU A 107 -8.76 24.55 3.59
N GLY A 108 -9.21 24.60 2.34
CA GLY A 108 -9.27 25.81 1.55
C GLY A 108 -9.70 25.56 0.11
N LYS A 109 -9.55 26.56 -0.74
CA LYS A 109 -10.01 26.49 -2.14
C LYS A 109 -9.28 25.45 -3.01
N ARG A 110 -8.12 24.97 -2.58
CA ARG A 110 -7.25 24.06 -3.36
C ARG A 110 -6.65 22.92 -2.54
N TRP A 111 -6.96 22.84 -1.26
CA TRP A 111 -6.35 21.87 -0.35
C TRP A 111 -7.40 21.12 0.45
N ASN A 112 -7.35 19.83 0.40
CA ASN A 112 -8.13 18.91 1.23
C ASN A 112 -7.18 18.02 2.02
N LEU A 113 -7.49 17.80 3.28
CA LEU A 113 -6.85 16.76 4.07
C LEU A 113 -7.79 15.58 4.16
N GLU A 114 -7.29 14.40 3.95
CA GLU A 114 -8.08 13.19 3.97
C GLU A 114 -7.44 12.13 4.85
N ALA A 115 -8.25 11.49 5.67
CA ALA A 115 -7.86 10.33 6.44
C ALA A 115 -8.79 9.17 6.13
N THR A 116 -8.19 8.01 5.87
CA THR A 116 -8.89 6.78 5.52
C THR A 116 -8.39 5.64 6.39
N ILE A 117 -9.31 4.85 6.90
CA ILE A 117 -9.06 3.59 7.58
C ILE A 117 -9.84 2.49 6.88
N GLY A 118 -9.26 1.30 6.78
CA GLY A 118 -9.91 0.19 6.12
C GLY A 118 -9.37 -1.15 6.54
N ALA A 119 -9.94 -2.18 5.96
CA ALA A 119 -9.46 -3.55 6.08
C ALA A 119 -9.56 -4.25 4.73
N GLY A 120 -8.54 -5.00 4.39
CA GLY A 120 -8.48 -5.72 3.13
C GLY A 120 -7.90 -7.12 3.28
N TRP A 121 -8.38 -8.00 2.43
CA TRP A 121 -7.82 -9.32 2.26
C TRP A 121 -6.59 -9.24 1.36
N VAL A 122 -5.49 -9.77 1.85
CA VAL A 122 -4.22 -9.79 1.12
C VAL A 122 -3.88 -11.22 0.77
N HIS A 123 -3.64 -11.43 -0.53
CA HIS A 123 -3.07 -12.66 -1.07
C HIS A 123 -1.63 -12.38 -1.52
N ALA A 124 -0.67 -12.96 -0.82
CA ALA A 124 0.75 -12.79 -1.12
C ALA A 124 1.38 -14.12 -1.54
N GLN A 125 2.13 -14.09 -2.63
CA GLN A 125 3.01 -15.19 -3.03
C GLN A 125 4.45 -14.71 -2.95
N TYR A 126 5.30 -15.49 -2.33
CA TYR A 126 6.70 -15.14 -2.16
C TYR A 126 7.63 -16.32 -2.31
N LYS A 127 8.80 -16.04 -2.85
CA LYS A 127 9.96 -16.91 -2.87
C LYS A 127 10.90 -16.49 -1.75
N ARG A 128 11.45 -17.46 -1.06
CA ARG A 128 12.38 -17.23 0.04
C ARG A 128 13.77 -17.70 -0.37
N PHE A 129 14.75 -16.86 -0.18
CA PHE A 129 16.15 -17.12 -0.46
C PHE A 129 16.98 -16.94 0.80
N ASN A 130 18.03 -17.77 0.99
CA ASN A 130 18.99 -17.54 2.06
C ASN A 130 19.80 -16.27 1.78
N CYS A 131 20.01 -15.45 2.81
CA CYS A 131 21.00 -14.39 2.80
C CYS A 131 22.27 -14.91 3.51
N PRO A 132 23.48 -14.43 3.16
CA PRO A 132 23.79 -13.09 2.66
C PRO A 132 24.32 -12.99 1.22
N VAL A 133 24.86 -14.03 0.57
CA VAL A 133 25.61 -13.80 -0.68
C VAL A 133 25.19 -14.68 -1.86
N CYS A 134 24.75 -15.91 -1.64
CA CYS A 134 24.48 -16.87 -2.71
C CYS A 134 23.06 -17.41 -2.61
N GLY A 135 22.05 -16.55 -2.79
CA GLY A 135 20.63 -16.81 -2.67
C GLY A 135 20.13 -18.20 -3.05
N GLU A 136 20.42 -19.21 -2.20
CA GLU A 136 19.92 -20.56 -2.38
C GLU A 136 18.40 -20.54 -2.23
N TYR A 137 17.68 -21.00 -3.23
CA TYR A 137 16.24 -21.07 -3.23
C TYR A 137 15.74 -22.07 -2.18
N ARG A 138 14.94 -21.60 -1.23
CA ARG A 138 14.39 -22.40 -0.13
C ARG A 138 12.92 -22.77 -0.29
N GLY A 139 12.25 -22.30 -1.33
CA GLY A 139 10.86 -22.63 -1.63
C GLY A 139 9.97 -21.43 -1.87
N ALA A 140 8.82 -21.68 -2.49
CA ALA A 140 7.74 -20.71 -2.68
C ALA A 140 6.63 -20.99 -1.67
N ASN A 141 6.08 -19.94 -1.08
CA ASN A 141 4.94 -20.02 -0.17
C ASN A 141 3.86 -19.04 -0.57
N LYS A 142 2.62 -19.39 -0.24
CA LYS A 142 1.45 -18.52 -0.38
C LYS A 142 0.92 -18.19 1.01
N LYS A 143 0.52 -16.96 1.23
CA LYS A 143 -0.06 -16.53 2.50
C LYS A 143 -1.25 -15.62 2.26
N ASN A 144 -2.34 -15.92 2.94
CA ASN A 144 -3.54 -15.09 2.96
C ASN A 144 -3.71 -14.53 4.36
N PHE A 145 -3.99 -13.26 4.46
CA PHE A 145 -4.25 -12.61 5.75
C PHE A 145 -5.10 -11.35 5.59
N LEU A 146 -5.77 -10.98 6.65
CA LEU A 146 -6.47 -9.70 6.73
C LEU A 146 -5.47 -8.63 7.19
N ALA A 147 -5.39 -7.53 6.47
CA ALA A 147 -4.54 -6.40 6.83
C ALA A 147 -5.37 -5.13 7.04
N PRO A 148 -5.09 -4.35 8.10
CA PRO A 148 -5.63 -3.01 8.21
C PRO A 148 -4.95 -2.11 7.16
N THR A 149 -5.70 -1.20 6.61
CA THR A 149 -5.20 -0.16 5.71
C THR A 149 -5.42 1.21 6.35
N VAL A 150 -4.38 2.03 6.35
CA VAL A 150 -4.45 3.42 6.83
C VAL A 150 -3.81 4.31 5.78
N ARG A 151 -4.50 5.38 5.41
CA ARG A 151 -4.01 6.36 4.44
C ARG A 151 -4.30 7.77 4.95
N ALA A 152 -3.33 8.64 4.78
CA ALA A 152 -3.49 10.08 4.93
C ALA A 152 -2.99 10.75 3.66
N SER A 153 -3.78 11.66 3.09
CA SER A 153 -3.46 12.38 1.85
C SER A 153 -3.82 13.86 1.94
N VAL A 154 -3.13 14.67 1.17
CA VAL A 154 -3.35 16.09 1.00
C VAL A 154 -3.43 16.40 -0.48
#